data_5303d8eff6dc5506b091e772f443bf9a
#
_entry.id   5303d8eff6dc5506b091e772f443bf9a
#
_cell.length_a   1.000
_cell.length_b   1.000
_cell.length_c   1.000
_cell.angle_alpha   90.00
_cell.angle_beta   90.00
_cell.angle_gamma   90.00
#
_symmetry.space_group_name_H-M   'P 1'
#
loop_
_entity.id
_entity.type
_entity.pdbx_description
1 polymer ?
#
loop_
_entity_poly.entity_id
_entity_poly.type
_entity_poly.pdbx_seq_one_letter_code
_entity_poly.pdbx_strand_id
1 'polypeptide(L)'
;MWPDERVVRFVNQHFLPARVHVKENPGDFKRYGERYSAPWTPTILELDADGVERHRVEGFLPADDFLAQLMLGLAHMAFKQERWADAERRFREIVERLPHTDAAAEALYWAGVAPYKATGDGASLKDTARAFTQRYQDSTWAKKASVWDSAPP
;
A
#
# COMPACT_ATOMS: atom_id res chain seq x y z
N MET A 1 10.32 -7.01 11.17
CA MET A 1 10.02 -5.58 10.85
C MET A 1 11.29 -4.76 11.01
N TRP A 2 11.66 -4.31 12.18
CA TRP A 2 12.96 -3.73 12.48
C TRP A 2 13.85 -4.76 13.20
N PRO A 3 15.15 -4.86 12.92
CA PRO A 3 16.01 -3.98 12.09
C PRO A 3 16.43 -4.56 10.73
N ASP A 4 15.50 -5.00 9.86
CA ASP A 4 15.87 -5.41 8.50
C ASP A 4 16.46 -4.22 7.73
N GLU A 5 17.66 -4.39 7.16
CA GLU A 5 18.38 -3.31 6.47
C GLU A 5 17.64 -2.75 5.25
N ARG A 6 16.87 -3.56 4.56
CA ARG A 6 16.06 -3.14 3.40
C ARG A 6 14.96 -2.18 3.84
N VAL A 7 14.30 -2.51 4.95
CA VAL A 7 13.26 -1.66 5.56
C VAL A 7 13.87 -0.34 6.04
N VAL A 8 14.98 -0.40 6.77
CA VAL A 8 15.69 0.80 7.25
C VAL A 8 16.08 1.73 6.10
N ARG A 9 16.66 1.16 5.06
CA ARG A 9 17.06 1.91 3.86
C ARG A 9 15.86 2.54 3.18
N PHE A 10 14.78 1.79 2.98
CA PHE A 10 13.57 2.26 2.33
C PHE A 10 12.92 3.41 3.12
N VAL A 11 12.78 3.25 4.43
CA VAL A 11 12.22 4.30 5.30
C VAL A 11 13.05 5.58 5.23
N ASN A 12 14.38 5.47 5.35
CA ASN A 12 15.26 6.65 5.30
C ASN A 12 15.28 7.35 3.94
N GLN A 13 15.01 6.63 2.85
CA GLN A 13 14.96 7.19 1.50
C GLN A 13 13.64 7.90 1.19
N HIS A 14 12.54 7.44 1.78
CA HIS A 14 11.19 7.85 1.37
C HIS A 14 10.40 8.60 2.43
N PHE A 15 10.81 8.53 3.69
CA PHE A 15 10.05 9.09 4.81
C PHE A 15 10.94 9.93 5.74
N LEU A 16 10.31 10.80 6.50
CA LEU A 16 10.86 11.39 7.70
C LEU A 16 10.32 10.58 8.90
N PRO A 17 11.07 9.60 9.43
CA PRO A 17 10.56 8.72 10.47
C PRO A 17 10.51 9.42 11.83
N ALA A 18 9.41 9.22 12.54
CA ALA A 18 9.28 9.59 13.95
C ALA A 18 8.81 8.37 14.75
N ARG A 19 9.34 8.21 15.95
CA ARG A 19 8.96 7.13 16.86
C ARG A 19 8.39 7.70 18.14
N VAL A 20 7.23 7.22 18.54
CA VAL A 20 6.61 7.50 19.83
C VAL A 20 6.57 6.22 20.64
N HIS A 21 7.26 6.20 21.79
CA HIS A 21 7.34 5.02 22.63
C HIS A 21 6.36 5.14 23.79
N VAL A 22 5.51 4.10 23.98
CA VAL A 22 4.41 4.11 24.94
C VAL A 22 4.84 4.40 26.39
N LYS A 23 6.03 3.92 26.80
CA LYS A 23 6.56 4.11 28.16
C LYS A 23 7.46 5.35 28.31
N GLU A 24 8.21 5.69 27.25
CA GLU A 24 9.17 6.81 27.27
C GLU A 24 8.49 8.14 26.93
N ASN A 25 7.44 8.10 26.10
CA ASN A 25 6.71 9.27 25.63
C ASN A 25 5.19 9.14 25.87
N PRO A 26 4.72 8.90 27.11
CA PRO A 26 3.31 8.58 27.36
C PRO A 26 2.35 9.70 26.97
N GLY A 27 2.76 10.97 27.12
CA GLY A 27 1.95 12.13 26.72
C GLY A 27 1.77 12.23 25.21
N ASP A 28 2.85 12.05 24.46
CA ASP A 28 2.78 12.03 23.00
C ASP A 28 2.04 10.80 22.49
N PHE A 29 2.25 9.64 23.11
CA PHE A 29 1.52 8.41 22.77
C PHE A 29 0.00 8.62 22.93
N LYS A 30 -0.43 9.23 24.02
CA LYS A 30 -1.85 9.57 24.23
C LYS A 30 -2.34 10.56 23.17
N ARG A 31 -1.63 11.65 22.94
CA ARG A 31 -2.00 12.72 21.99
C ARG A 31 -2.15 12.20 20.56
N TYR A 32 -1.16 11.44 20.08
CA TYR A 32 -1.20 10.88 18.72
C TYR A 32 -2.17 9.70 18.61
N GLY A 33 -2.29 8.90 19.68
CA GLY A 33 -3.27 7.83 19.77
C GLY A 33 -4.70 8.32 19.62
N GLU A 34 -5.03 9.43 20.31
CA GLU A 34 -6.34 10.09 20.19
C GLU A 34 -6.54 10.73 18.80
N ARG A 35 -5.52 11.48 18.33
CA ARG A 35 -5.59 12.17 17.03
C ARG A 35 -5.82 11.24 15.85
N TYR A 36 -5.14 10.09 15.84
CA TYR A 36 -5.17 9.14 14.74
C TYR A 36 -5.96 7.86 15.05
N SER A 37 -6.67 7.82 16.17
CA SER A 37 -7.39 6.62 16.62
C SER A 37 -6.49 5.37 16.60
N ALA A 38 -5.30 5.48 17.20
CA ALA A 38 -4.28 4.44 17.23
C ALA A 38 -4.11 3.91 18.67
N PRO A 39 -5.01 3.03 19.15
CA PRO A 39 -5.03 2.57 20.55
C PRO A 39 -4.07 1.40 20.81
N TRP A 40 -3.42 0.87 19.77
CA TRP A 40 -2.63 -0.35 19.84
C TRP A 40 -1.17 -0.13 19.40
N THR A 41 -0.28 -1.01 19.82
CA THR A 41 1.13 -1.00 19.39
C THR A 41 1.57 -2.38 18.90
N PRO A 42 2.38 -2.45 17.82
CA PRO A 42 2.82 -1.33 17.00
C PRO A 42 1.71 -0.83 16.07
N THR A 43 1.57 0.48 15.91
CA THR A 43 0.79 1.11 14.85
C THR A 43 1.73 2.02 14.06
N ILE A 44 1.82 1.79 12.79
CA ILE A 44 2.63 2.57 11.85
C ILE A 44 1.70 3.37 10.96
N LEU A 45 1.91 4.67 10.91
CA LEU A 45 1.12 5.61 10.12
C LEU A 45 2.00 6.27 9.07
N GLU A 46 1.55 6.25 7.83
CA GLU A 46 2.14 7.06 6.78
C GLU A 46 1.29 8.32 6.61
N LEU A 47 1.90 9.45 6.91
CA LEU A 47 1.25 10.75 6.85
C LEU A 47 1.80 11.54 5.67
N ASP A 48 0.95 12.36 5.05
CA ASP A 48 1.42 13.36 4.10
C ASP A 48 2.00 14.60 4.82
N ALA A 49 2.43 15.58 4.03
CA ALA A 49 3.02 16.82 4.55
C ALA A 49 2.07 17.64 5.44
N ASP A 50 0.77 17.46 5.28
CA ASP A 50 -0.27 18.13 6.07
C ASP A 50 -0.65 17.32 7.33
N GLY A 51 0.00 16.17 7.55
CA GLY A 51 -0.26 15.27 8.66
C GLY A 51 -1.55 14.46 8.50
N VAL A 52 -2.04 14.30 7.28
CA VAL A 52 -3.19 13.45 6.99
C VAL A 52 -2.73 12.02 6.80
N GLU A 53 -3.39 11.08 7.50
CA GLU A 53 -3.10 9.66 7.36
C GLU A 53 -3.45 9.17 5.93
N ARG A 54 -2.48 8.54 5.29
CA ARG A 54 -2.61 8.00 3.94
C ARG A 54 -2.55 6.49 3.90
N HIS A 55 -1.84 5.89 4.86
CA HIS A 55 -1.76 4.45 5.02
C HIS A 55 -1.50 4.08 6.46
N ARG A 56 -1.90 2.86 6.86
CA ARG A 56 -1.81 2.36 8.22
C ARG A 56 -1.43 0.89 8.23
N VAL A 57 -0.54 0.53 9.14
CA VAL A 57 -0.24 -0.85 9.47
C VAL A 57 -0.41 -1.03 10.98
N GLU A 58 -1.26 -1.93 11.40
CA GLU A 58 -1.47 -2.27 12.81
C GLU A 58 -0.96 -3.69 13.09
N GLY A 59 -0.20 -3.81 14.16
CA GLY A 59 0.40 -5.07 14.55
C GLY A 59 1.76 -5.35 13.87
N PHE A 60 2.32 -6.51 14.19
CA PHE A 60 3.60 -6.96 13.66
C PHE A 60 3.42 -7.57 12.26
N LEU A 61 4.35 -7.25 11.37
CA LEU A 61 4.51 -7.93 10.08
C LEU A 61 5.96 -8.40 9.90
N PRO A 62 6.19 -9.53 9.20
CA PRO A 62 7.49 -9.88 8.67
C PRO A 62 8.07 -8.78 7.80
N ALA A 63 9.40 -8.79 7.58
CA ALA A 63 10.07 -7.67 6.89
C ALA A 63 9.56 -7.42 5.46
N ASP A 64 9.34 -8.49 4.69
CA ASP A 64 8.85 -8.35 3.31
C ASP A 64 7.42 -7.80 3.26
N ASP A 65 6.53 -8.30 4.12
CA ASP A 65 5.15 -7.81 4.20
C ASP A 65 5.12 -6.36 4.68
N PHE A 66 5.96 -6.01 5.64
CA PHE A 66 6.06 -4.63 6.11
C PHE A 66 6.60 -3.69 5.04
N LEU A 67 7.66 -4.09 4.33
CA LEU A 67 8.20 -3.32 3.21
C LEU A 67 7.15 -3.14 2.10
N ALA A 68 6.42 -4.20 1.77
CA ALA A 68 5.34 -4.14 0.78
C ALA A 68 4.23 -3.18 1.19
N GLN A 69 3.86 -3.13 2.48
CA GLN A 69 2.88 -2.18 3.00
C GLN A 69 3.36 -0.73 2.90
N LEU A 70 4.63 -0.44 3.23
CA LEU A 70 5.20 0.89 3.06
C LEU A 70 5.22 1.34 1.58
N MET A 71 5.58 0.42 0.69
CA MET A 71 5.52 0.68 -0.76
C MET A 71 4.08 0.93 -1.23
N LEU A 72 3.12 0.19 -0.70
CA LEU A 72 1.70 0.32 -1.01
C LEU A 72 1.17 1.70 -0.60
N GLY A 73 1.53 2.19 0.58
CA GLY A 73 1.16 3.52 1.05
C GLY A 73 1.64 4.63 0.11
N LEU A 74 2.92 4.57 -0.33
CA LEU A 74 3.45 5.52 -1.31
C LEU A 74 2.74 5.43 -2.68
N ALA A 75 2.38 4.21 -3.11
CA ALA A 75 1.64 4.02 -4.35
C ALA A 75 0.23 4.62 -4.27
N HIS A 76 -0.48 4.41 -3.17
CA HIS A 76 -1.78 5.02 -2.92
C HIS A 76 -1.71 6.55 -2.79
N MET A 77 -0.64 7.08 -2.20
CA MET A 77 -0.41 8.52 -2.14
C MET A 77 -0.27 9.11 -3.54
N ALA A 78 0.53 8.48 -4.42
CA ALA A 78 0.65 8.89 -5.81
C ALA A 78 -0.70 8.82 -6.55
N PHE A 79 -1.48 7.76 -6.31
CA PHE A 79 -2.82 7.60 -6.89
C PHE A 79 -3.78 8.69 -6.44
N LYS A 80 -3.81 9.04 -5.16
CA LYS A 80 -4.63 10.14 -4.60
C LYS A 80 -4.26 11.50 -5.15
N GLN A 81 -3.00 11.68 -5.51
CA GLN A 81 -2.49 12.90 -6.15
C GLN A 81 -2.66 12.90 -7.68
N GLU A 82 -3.40 11.93 -8.22
CA GLU A 82 -3.66 11.75 -9.65
C GLU A 82 -2.39 11.59 -10.51
N ARG A 83 -1.28 11.19 -9.89
CA ARG A 83 -0.02 10.86 -10.57
C ARG A 83 -0.09 9.41 -11.08
N TRP A 84 -0.95 9.20 -12.08
CA TRP A 84 -1.37 7.85 -12.52
C TRP A 84 -0.21 6.97 -12.97
N ALA A 85 0.71 7.50 -13.77
CA ALA A 85 1.86 6.73 -14.25
C ALA A 85 2.83 6.36 -13.11
N ASP A 86 3.06 7.27 -12.15
CA ASP A 86 3.87 6.98 -10.97
C ASP A 86 3.19 5.97 -10.05
N ALA A 87 1.87 6.10 -9.86
CA ALA A 87 1.10 5.14 -9.09
C ALA A 87 1.15 3.74 -9.71
N GLU A 88 0.92 3.61 -11.02
CA GLU A 88 1.03 2.34 -11.74
C GLU A 88 2.41 1.70 -11.56
N ARG A 89 3.48 2.46 -11.79
CA ARG A 89 4.86 1.99 -11.65
C ARG A 89 5.11 1.45 -10.23
N ARG A 90 4.69 2.18 -9.20
CA ARG A 90 4.85 1.79 -7.80
C ARG A 90 4.07 0.52 -7.45
N PHE A 91 2.83 0.41 -7.89
CA PHE A 91 2.04 -0.81 -7.68
C PHE A 91 2.67 -2.02 -8.38
N ARG A 92 3.12 -1.87 -9.64
CA ARG A 92 3.81 -2.95 -10.37
C ARG A 92 5.10 -3.37 -9.68
N GLU A 93 5.87 -2.44 -9.14
CA GLU A 93 7.10 -2.74 -8.40
C GLU A 93 6.86 -3.66 -7.20
N ILE A 94 5.75 -3.49 -6.47
CA ILE A 94 5.37 -4.39 -5.38
C ILE A 94 5.14 -5.82 -5.90
N VAL A 95 4.36 -5.95 -6.97
CA VAL A 95 4.04 -7.24 -7.58
C VAL A 95 5.28 -7.97 -8.09
N GLU A 96 6.25 -7.22 -8.62
CA GLU A 96 7.50 -7.77 -9.16
C GLU A 96 8.49 -8.16 -8.06
N ARG A 97 8.68 -7.30 -7.07
CA ARG A 97 9.72 -7.48 -6.05
C ARG A 97 9.27 -8.31 -4.85
N LEU A 98 8.00 -8.23 -4.49
CA LEU A 98 7.44 -8.84 -3.28
C LEU A 98 6.15 -9.61 -3.59
N PRO A 99 6.14 -10.50 -4.60
CA PRO A 99 4.94 -11.17 -5.11
C PRO A 99 4.29 -12.13 -4.10
N HIS A 100 4.98 -12.53 -3.05
CA HIS A 100 4.55 -13.46 -2.01
C HIS A 100 3.87 -12.78 -0.82
N THR A 101 3.78 -11.45 -0.84
CA THR A 101 3.16 -10.67 0.25
C THR A 101 1.68 -10.45 0.03
N ASP A 102 0.93 -10.22 1.09
CA ASP A 102 -0.51 -9.92 1.01
C ASP A 102 -0.80 -8.62 0.23
N ALA A 103 0.11 -7.65 0.30
CA ALA A 103 0.00 -6.39 -0.44
C ALA A 103 0.06 -6.57 -1.97
N ALA A 104 0.68 -7.65 -2.46
CA ALA A 104 0.90 -7.85 -3.89
C ALA A 104 -0.41 -8.03 -4.68
N ALA A 105 -1.41 -8.71 -4.13
CA ALA A 105 -2.71 -8.84 -4.77
C ALA A 105 -3.45 -7.49 -4.87
N GLU A 106 -3.41 -6.69 -3.82
CA GLU A 106 -3.92 -5.32 -3.84
C GLU A 106 -3.19 -4.45 -4.87
N ALA A 107 -1.87 -4.52 -4.88
CA ALA A 107 -1.04 -3.78 -5.82
C ALA A 107 -1.35 -4.15 -7.28
N LEU A 108 -1.56 -5.43 -7.59
CA LEU A 108 -1.96 -5.86 -8.93
C LEU A 108 -3.30 -5.23 -9.36
N TYR A 109 -4.28 -5.20 -8.46
CA TYR A 109 -5.57 -4.56 -8.73
C TYR A 109 -5.42 -3.09 -9.09
N TRP A 110 -4.73 -2.33 -8.23
CA TRP A 110 -4.56 -0.88 -8.42
C TRP A 110 -3.62 -0.53 -9.58
N ALA A 111 -2.68 -1.42 -9.93
CA ALA A 111 -1.86 -1.27 -11.14
C ALA A 111 -2.69 -1.27 -12.43
N GLY A 112 -3.82 -1.99 -12.45
CA GLY A 112 -4.78 -1.96 -13.54
C GLY A 112 -5.70 -0.73 -13.52
N VAL A 113 -6.07 -0.27 -12.32
CA VAL A 113 -6.96 0.89 -12.16
C VAL A 113 -6.26 2.21 -12.52
N ALA A 114 -4.98 2.36 -12.21
CA ALA A 114 -4.25 3.61 -12.45
C ALA A 114 -4.23 4.02 -13.94
N PRO A 115 -3.86 3.15 -14.91
CA PRO A 115 -3.92 3.52 -16.32
C PRO A 115 -5.34 3.72 -16.83
N TYR A 116 -6.34 3.00 -16.32
CA TYR A 116 -7.75 3.27 -16.62
C TYR A 116 -8.16 4.68 -16.20
N LYS A 117 -7.74 5.12 -15.01
CA LYS A 117 -8.00 6.49 -14.53
C LYS A 117 -7.34 7.56 -15.40
N ALA A 118 -6.18 7.25 -15.97
CA ALA A 118 -5.44 8.15 -16.86
C ALA A 118 -6.09 8.31 -18.22
N THR A 119 -6.65 7.24 -18.79
CA THR A 119 -7.05 7.19 -20.21
C THR A 119 -8.54 6.97 -20.43
N GLY A 120 -9.26 6.40 -19.47
CA GLY A 120 -10.63 5.93 -19.64
C GLY A 120 -10.75 4.60 -20.43
N ASP A 121 -9.62 4.02 -20.88
CA ASP A 121 -9.62 2.76 -21.61
C ASP A 121 -9.69 1.56 -20.66
N GLY A 122 -10.72 0.73 -20.83
CA GLY A 122 -10.95 -0.47 -20.02
C GLY A 122 -10.02 -1.65 -20.33
N ALA A 123 -9.12 -1.56 -21.31
CA ALA A 123 -8.21 -2.64 -21.67
C ALA A 123 -7.33 -3.06 -20.48
N SER A 124 -6.80 -2.09 -19.72
CA SER A 124 -5.98 -2.36 -18.54
C SER A 124 -6.74 -3.12 -17.44
N LEU A 125 -8.03 -2.87 -17.29
CA LEU A 125 -8.87 -3.58 -16.33
C LEU A 125 -9.08 -5.04 -16.76
N LYS A 126 -9.36 -5.30 -18.05
CA LYS A 126 -9.50 -6.64 -18.60
C LYS A 126 -8.20 -7.45 -18.46
N ASP A 127 -7.06 -6.84 -18.77
CA ASP A 127 -5.75 -7.48 -18.62
C ASP A 127 -5.47 -7.82 -17.15
N THR A 128 -5.86 -6.95 -16.23
CA THR A 128 -5.73 -7.20 -14.78
C THR A 128 -6.62 -8.37 -14.34
N ALA A 129 -7.88 -8.43 -14.79
CA ALA A 129 -8.76 -9.56 -14.49
C ALA A 129 -8.14 -10.88 -14.97
N ARG A 130 -7.58 -10.92 -16.19
CA ARG A 130 -6.87 -12.09 -16.73
C ARG A 130 -5.64 -12.45 -15.89
N ALA A 131 -4.86 -11.47 -15.45
CA ALA A 131 -3.70 -11.71 -14.57
C ALA A 131 -4.11 -12.41 -13.27
N PHE A 132 -5.25 -12.04 -12.68
CA PHE A 132 -5.79 -12.72 -11.50
C PHE A 132 -6.21 -14.17 -11.74
N THR A 133 -6.47 -14.60 -12.97
CA THR A 133 -6.71 -16.03 -13.27
C THR A 133 -5.44 -16.89 -13.15
N GLN A 134 -4.28 -16.26 -13.17
CA GLN A 134 -2.97 -16.93 -13.11
C GLN A 134 -2.31 -16.83 -11.74
N ARG A 135 -2.63 -15.78 -10.95
CA ARG A 135 -2.03 -15.51 -9.66
C ARG A 135 -3.01 -14.80 -8.72
N TYR A 136 -2.86 -15.03 -7.43
CA TYR A 136 -3.72 -14.46 -6.37
C TYR A 136 -5.22 -14.77 -6.52
N GLN A 137 -5.56 -15.92 -7.10
CA GLN A 137 -6.92 -16.33 -7.47
C GLN A 137 -7.89 -16.33 -6.29
N ASP A 138 -7.41 -16.70 -5.11
CA ASP A 138 -8.23 -16.80 -3.88
C ASP A 138 -8.32 -15.47 -3.12
N SER A 139 -7.65 -14.42 -3.60
CA SER A 139 -7.66 -13.12 -2.93
C SER A 139 -8.99 -12.38 -3.07
N THR A 140 -9.30 -11.53 -2.10
CA THR A 140 -10.42 -10.61 -2.21
C THR A 140 -10.30 -9.69 -3.44
N TRP A 141 -9.08 -9.37 -3.85
CA TRP A 141 -8.80 -8.52 -5.01
C TRP A 141 -9.14 -9.20 -6.32
N ALA A 142 -8.87 -10.51 -6.45
CA ALA A 142 -9.34 -11.30 -7.60
C ALA A 142 -10.87 -11.27 -7.72
N LYS A 143 -11.58 -11.42 -6.60
CA LYS A 143 -13.05 -11.31 -6.59
C LYS A 143 -13.54 -9.94 -7.04
N LYS A 144 -12.89 -8.86 -6.61
CA LYS A 144 -13.22 -7.50 -7.04
C LYS A 144 -12.96 -7.28 -8.53
N ALA A 145 -11.87 -7.84 -9.07
CA ALA A 145 -11.49 -7.70 -10.48
C ALA A 145 -12.36 -8.56 -11.44
N SER A 146 -13.03 -9.58 -10.92
CA SER A 146 -13.78 -10.55 -11.75
C SER A 146 -14.85 -9.92 -12.65
N VAL A 147 -15.42 -8.79 -12.24
CA VAL A 147 -16.43 -8.05 -13.02
C VAL A 147 -15.86 -7.40 -14.29
N TRP A 148 -14.56 -7.22 -14.37
CA TRP A 148 -13.91 -6.57 -15.52
C TRP A 148 -13.76 -7.48 -16.73
N ASP A 149 -13.78 -8.80 -16.53
CA ASP A 149 -13.66 -9.77 -17.62
C ASP A 149 -14.92 -9.82 -18.49
N SER A 150 -16.09 -9.53 -17.89
CA SER A 150 -17.39 -9.51 -18.54
C SER A 150 -17.89 -8.11 -18.93
N ALA A 151 -17.11 -7.05 -18.63
CA ALA A 151 -17.51 -5.70 -18.99
C ALA A 151 -17.53 -5.51 -20.54
N PRO A 152 -18.57 -4.91 -21.12
CA PRO A 152 -18.57 -4.56 -22.53
C PRO A 152 -17.42 -3.59 -22.85
N PRO A 153 -16.97 -3.56 -24.12
CA PRO A 153 -15.88 -2.70 -24.55
C PRO A 153 -16.18 -1.21 -24.36
#